data_a8cac95c50dc20e13d3012e77e85ea81
#
_entry.id   a8cac95c50dc20e13d3012e77e85ea81
#
_cell.length_a   1.000
_cell.length_b   1.000
_cell.length_c   1.000
_cell.angle_alpha   90.00
_cell.angle_beta   90.00
_cell.angle_gamma   90.00
#
_symmetry.space_group_name_H-M   'P 1'
#
loop_
_entity.id
_entity.type
_entity.pdbx_description
1 polymer ?
#
loop_
_entity_poly.entity_id
_entity_poly.type
_entity_poly.pdbx_seq_one_letter_code
_entity_poly.pdbx_strand_id
1 'polypeptide(L)'
;MWPLRSNPPWKSGAVTVVDIHSHFYPEQLPDFSMKHGGPWPGFYHQDKGKGMITMGGEDFRPVYEACWNPLTRLEEMDRDGIDIQVLCATPLLFAYEKPVAQAEEWAVQINSRAREICTEHSTRLKSLCQVPLQDIDAACRTLSRAKNDGHIGVQIGNHVGLKNLDDEGIISFLQHCASEEMPVLVHPWDMMSAERMPRYMLQWLVAMPAETQLSVLSLILSGAFEKIPTTLKICFAHGGGSFAFLLGRVENAWHHRDIVREDCPEPPSHYTDRFYVDSAVFDEQALKLLTGVMGEERVMLGSDYPFPLGEQEIGKLIRESCLHSDEHKARLLGLNALEFFNLA
;
A
#
# COMPACT_ATOMS: atom_id res chain seq x y z
N MET A 1 -24.01 13.97 37.83
CA MET A 1 -23.25 12.73 37.55
C MET A 1 -23.12 12.61 36.05
N TRP A 2 -21.95 12.83 35.51
CA TRP A 2 -21.67 12.54 34.13
C TRP A 2 -21.54 11.02 34.00
N PRO A 3 -22.11 10.37 32.96
CA PRO A 3 -21.94 8.93 32.76
C PRO A 3 -20.46 8.65 32.58
N LEU A 4 -19.94 7.68 33.31
CA LEU A 4 -18.60 7.12 33.07
C LEU A 4 -18.54 6.75 31.60
N ARG A 5 -17.67 7.41 30.81
CA ARG A 5 -17.41 7.03 29.44
C ARG A 5 -16.88 5.59 29.50
N SER A 6 -17.60 4.65 28.90
CA SER A 6 -17.10 3.31 28.66
C SER A 6 -15.76 3.43 27.94
N ASN A 7 -14.79 2.60 28.29
CA ASN A 7 -13.53 2.54 27.54
C ASN A 7 -13.86 2.33 26.05
N PRO A 8 -13.19 3.09 25.15
CA PRO A 8 -13.38 2.89 23.72
C PRO A 8 -13.11 1.43 23.33
N PRO A 9 -13.79 0.86 22.33
CA PRO A 9 -13.69 -0.55 21.94
C PRO A 9 -12.25 -1.06 21.72
N TRP A 10 -11.38 -0.23 21.18
CA TRP A 10 -9.96 -0.57 20.97
C TRP A 10 -9.13 -0.60 22.25
N LYS A 11 -9.55 0.10 23.33
CA LYS A 11 -8.90 0.03 24.65
C LYS A 11 -9.35 -1.14 25.49
N SER A 12 -10.49 -1.74 25.15
CA SER A 12 -11.02 -2.92 25.84
C SER A 12 -10.62 -4.23 25.18
N GLY A 13 -9.84 -4.21 24.10
CA GLY A 13 -9.53 -5.40 23.29
C GLY A 13 -10.72 -5.93 22.47
N ALA A 14 -11.82 -5.15 22.39
CA ALA A 14 -13.02 -5.56 21.64
C ALA A 14 -12.89 -5.38 20.13
N VAL A 15 -11.88 -4.66 19.66
CA VAL A 15 -11.58 -4.45 18.23
C VAL A 15 -10.14 -4.82 17.98
N THR A 16 -9.91 -5.73 17.04
CA THR A 16 -8.57 -6.05 16.53
C THR A 16 -8.06 -4.89 15.69
N VAL A 17 -6.92 -4.30 16.06
CA VAL A 17 -6.30 -3.17 15.37
C VAL A 17 -5.34 -3.70 14.30
N VAL A 18 -5.57 -3.31 13.06
CA VAL A 18 -4.84 -3.82 11.88
C VAL A 18 -4.22 -2.67 11.10
N ASP A 19 -2.90 -2.63 11.04
CA ASP A 19 -2.14 -1.74 10.16
C ASP A 19 -1.88 -2.42 8.82
N ILE A 20 -2.53 -1.93 7.75
CA ILE A 20 -2.49 -2.58 6.42
C ILE A 20 -1.32 -2.15 5.56
N HIS A 21 -0.59 -1.11 5.95
CA HIS A 21 0.44 -0.51 5.16
C HIS A 21 1.71 -0.29 6.00
N SER A 22 2.57 -1.29 6.00
CA SER A 22 3.88 -1.23 6.61
C SER A 22 4.92 -1.88 5.71
N HIS A 23 6.14 -1.37 5.74
CA HIS A 23 7.21 -1.85 4.88
C HIS A 23 8.19 -2.77 5.62
N PHE A 24 8.70 -3.74 4.90
CA PHE A 24 9.85 -4.53 5.32
C PHE A 24 10.94 -4.53 4.23
N TYR A 25 12.14 -4.78 4.66
CA TYR A 25 13.28 -5.02 3.78
C TYR A 25 13.98 -6.31 4.23
N PRO A 26 14.15 -7.31 3.37
CA PRO A 26 14.81 -8.55 3.76
C PRO A 26 16.28 -8.33 4.16
N GLU A 27 16.66 -8.78 5.35
CA GLU A 27 18.04 -8.68 5.84
C GLU A 27 19.03 -9.45 4.96
N GLN A 28 18.59 -10.59 4.43
CA GLN A 28 19.39 -11.48 3.60
C GLN A 28 18.74 -11.65 2.24
N LEU A 29 19.38 -11.11 1.24
CA LEU A 29 19.03 -11.29 -0.17
C LEU A 29 20.23 -11.86 -0.92
N PRO A 30 19.99 -12.75 -1.92
CA PRO A 30 21.04 -13.13 -2.84
C PRO A 30 21.61 -11.92 -3.58
N ASP A 31 22.91 -11.91 -3.84
CA ASP A 31 23.53 -10.85 -4.64
C ASP A 31 23.19 -11.01 -6.12
N PHE A 32 22.11 -10.36 -6.52
CA PHE A 32 21.61 -10.35 -7.90
C PHE A 32 22.51 -9.52 -8.82
N SER A 33 23.24 -8.53 -8.29
CA SER A 33 24.23 -7.78 -9.07
C SER A 33 25.37 -8.69 -9.52
N MET A 34 25.84 -9.55 -8.63
CA MET A 34 26.86 -10.54 -8.98
C MET A 34 26.31 -11.64 -9.92
N LYS A 35 25.06 -12.07 -9.71
CA LYS A 35 24.45 -13.15 -10.48
C LYS A 35 24.05 -12.74 -11.89
N HIS A 36 23.45 -11.56 -12.05
CA HIS A 36 22.81 -11.12 -13.29
C HIS A 36 23.44 -9.87 -13.90
N GLY A 37 24.34 -9.20 -13.16
CA GLY A 37 24.89 -7.90 -13.55
C GLY A 37 23.91 -6.75 -13.35
N GLY A 38 24.40 -5.52 -13.51
CA GLY A 38 23.60 -4.30 -13.35
C GLY A 38 23.28 -3.97 -11.88
N PRO A 39 22.56 -2.86 -11.64
CA PRO A 39 22.22 -2.44 -10.31
C PRO A 39 21.02 -3.24 -9.77
N TRP A 40 21.20 -3.87 -8.61
CA TRP A 40 20.17 -4.52 -7.82
C TRP A 40 20.18 -3.98 -6.39
N PRO A 41 19.04 -4.00 -5.68
CA PRO A 41 19.01 -3.64 -4.28
C PRO A 41 19.86 -4.60 -3.44
N GLY A 42 20.62 -4.04 -2.52
CA GLY A 42 21.41 -4.77 -1.53
C GLY A 42 21.25 -4.17 -0.15
N PHE A 43 21.88 -4.78 0.85
CA PHE A 43 21.76 -4.34 2.24
C PHE A 43 23.03 -4.65 3.00
N TYR A 44 23.41 -3.75 3.91
CA TYR A 44 24.43 -4.04 4.91
C TYR A 44 24.08 -3.39 6.25
N HIS A 45 24.50 -4.05 7.33
CA HIS A 45 24.33 -3.54 8.69
C HIS A 45 25.30 -2.40 8.98
N GLN A 46 24.80 -1.42 9.69
CA GLN A 46 25.56 -0.37 10.35
C GLN A 46 25.49 -0.54 11.87
N ASP A 47 26.24 0.28 12.62
CA ASP A 47 26.21 0.24 14.07
C ASP A 47 24.85 0.61 14.68
N LYS A 48 24.55 0.05 15.85
CA LYS A 48 23.40 0.44 16.71
C LYS A 48 22.01 0.24 16.09
N GLY A 49 21.74 -0.90 15.50
CA GLY A 49 20.42 -1.21 14.94
C GLY A 49 20.07 -0.39 13.70
N LYS A 50 21.08 0.11 12.99
CA LYS A 50 20.94 0.79 11.71
C LYS A 50 21.40 -0.10 10.57
N GLY A 51 20.83 0.11 9.40
CA GLY A 51 21.21 -0.53 8.16
C GLY A 51 21.23 0.46 7.01
N MET A 52 21.82 0.05 5.91
CA MET A 52 21.87 0.81 4.68
C MET A 52 21.37 -0.06 3.54
N ILE A 53 20.32 0.40 2.86
CA ILE A 53 19.92 -0.16 1.58
C ILE A 53 20.85 0.42 0.51
N THR A 54 21.38 -0.45 -0.33
CA THR A 54 22.24 -0.06 -1.47
C THR A 54 21.53 -0.31 -2.79
N MET A 55 21.94 0.41 -3.83
CA MET A 55 21.54 0.15 -5.21
C MET A 55 22.79 0.02 -6.08
N GLY A 56 23.01 -1.17 -6.61
CA GLY A 56 24.23 -1.44 -7.39
C GLY A 56 25.52 -1.25 -6.60
N GLY A 57 25.50 -1.43 -5.28
CA GLY A 57 26.63 -1.23 -4.39
C GLY A 57 26.80 0.19 -3.82
N GLU A 58 26.04 1.17 -4.32
CA GLU A 58 26.08 2.54 -3.82
C GLU A 58 25.02 2.75 -2.73
N ASP A 59 25.33 3.54 -1.70
CA ASP A 59 24.42 3.86 -0.62
C ASP A 59 23.18 4.59 -1.14
N PHE A 60 21.99 4.03 -0.82
CA PHE A 60 20.73 4.57 -1.30
C PHE A 60 19.88 5.16 -0.18
N ARG A 61 19.61 4.36 0.89
CA ARG A 61 18.72 4.79 1.98
C ARG A 61 19.11 4.17 3.30
N PRO A 62 19.35 4.99 4.34
CA PRO A 62 19.48 4.48 5.69
C PRO A 62 18.13 3.97 6.19
N VAL A 63 18.17 2.84 6.90
CA VAL A 63 17.01 2.22 7.54
C VAL A 63 17.39 1.77 8.94
N TYR A 64 16.39 1.50 9.78
CA TYR A 64 16.64 1.00 11.11
C TYR A 64 16.04 -0.39 11.32
N GLU A 65 16.32 -0.98 12.46
CA GLU A 65 16.17 -2.40 12.75
C GLU A 65 14.76 -2.95 12.50
N ALA A 66 13.72 -2.16 12.75
CA ALA A 66 12.34 -2.55 12.51
C ALA A 66 12.01 -2.87 11.03
N CYS A 67 12.86 -2.45 10.07
CA CYS A 67 12.70 -2.83 8.67
C CYS A 67 12.93 -4.33 8.41
N TRP A 68 13.84 -4.96 9.18
CA TRP A 68 14.26 -6.34 8.94
C TRP A 68 14.09 -7.27 10.14
N ASN A 69 14.09 -6.74 11.38
CA ASN A 69 13.97 -7.53 12.60
C ASN A 69 12.51 -7.59 13.06
N PRO A 70 11.84 -8.77 12.96
CA PRO A 70 10.46 -8.90 13.38
C PRO A 70 10.27 -8.72 14.91
N LEU A 71 11.27 -9.00 15.73
CA LEU A 71 11.14 -8.85 17.19
C LEU A 71 11.06 -7.37 17.57
N THR A 72 11.94 -6.52 17.02
CA THR A 72 11.86 -5.07 17.22
C THR A 72 10.51 -4.52 16.74
N ARG A 73 10.02 -5.01 15.61
CA ARG A 73 8.69 -4.64 15.07
C ARG A 73 7.56 -5.02 16.02
N LEU A 74 7.56 -6.24 16.56
CA LEU A 74 6.55 -6.70 17.50
C LEU A 74 6.54 -5.91 18.80
N GLU A 75 7.71 -5.55 19.34
CA GLU A 75 7.81 -4.67 20.51
C GLU A 75 7.20 -3.28 20.24
N GLU A 76 7.43 -2.72 19.06
CA GLU A 76 6.85 -1.43 18.67
C GLU A 76 5.34 -1.54 18.39
N MET A 77 4.86 -2.63 17.79
CA MET A 77 3.44 -2.93 17.66
C MET A 77 2.76 -3.01 19.03
N ASP A 78 3.38 -3.68 20.01
CA ASP A 78 2.84 -3.78 21.36
C ASP A 78 2.78 -2.41 22.06
N ARG A 79 3.82 -1.59 21.88
CA ARG A 79 3.85 -0.20 22.38
C ARG A 79 2.67 0.63 21.83
N ASP A 80 2.39 0.49 20.53
CA ASP A 80 1.38 1.28 19.83
C ASP A 80 0.00 0.61 19.83
N GLY A 81 -0.14 -0.59 20.41
CA GLY A 81 -1.41 -1.32 20.51
C GLY A 81 -1.93 -1.79 19.15
N ILE A 82 -1.03 -2.32 18.30
CA ILE A 82 -1.34 -2.91 16.99
C ILE A 82 -1.39 -4.43 17.15
N ASP A 83 -2.51 -5.04 16.81
CA ASP A 83 -2.68 -6.48 16.92
C ASP A 83 -2.10 -7.21 15.68
N ILE A 84 -2.39 -6.71 14.50
CA ILE A 84 -1.93 -7.29 13.23
C ILE A 84 -1.27 -6.20 12.39
N GLN A 85 -0.13 -6.52 11.78
CA GLN A 85 0.51 -5.66 10.79
C GLN A 85 0.75 -6.43 9.49
N VAL A 86 0.46 -5.76 8.36
CA VAL A 86 0.63 -6.33 7.02
C VAL A 86 1.95 -5.85 6.44
N LEU A 87 2.87 -6.77 6.20
CA LEU A 87 4.17 -6.51 5.62
C LEU A 87 4.07 -6.32 4.11
N CYS A 88 4.50 -5.17 3.63
CA CYS A 88 4.63 -4.83 2.22
C CYS A 88 6.11 -4.70 1.87
N ALA A 89 6.53 -5.24 0.74
CA ALA A 89 7.91 -5.03 0.28
C ALA A 89 8.15 -3.52 0.08
N THR A 90 9.32 -3.03 0.49
CA THR A 90 9.72 -1.65 0.14
C THR A 90 9.65 -1.49 -1.39
N PRO A 91 9.00 -0.45 -1.96
CA PRO A 91 8.74 -0.35 -3.41
C PRO A 91 9.98 -0.40 -4.31
N LEU A 92 11.14 0.00 -3.80
CA LEU A 92 12.45 -0.22 -4.42
C LEU A 92 12.69 -1.67 -4.88
N LEU A 93 11.97 -2.64 -4.29
CA LEU A 93 12.11 -4.07 -4.57
C LEU A 93 11.21 -4.56 -5.73
N PHE A 94 10.41 -3.72 -6.37
CA PHE A 94 9.49 -4.14 -7.45
C PHE A 94 10.20 -4.69 -8.70
N ALA A 95 11.36 -4.12 -9.07
CA ALA A 95 12.20 -4.60 -10.18
C ALA A 95 11.51 -4.67 -11.56
N TYR A 96 10.56 -3.76 -11.84
CA TYR A 96 9.79 -3.76 -13.09
C TYR A 96 10.63 -3.39 -14.32
N GLU A 97 11.81 -2.78 -14.14
CA GLU A 97 12.76 -2.45 -15.20
C GLU A 97 13.71 -3.63 -15.55
N LYS A 98 13.62 -4.74 -14.82
CA LYS A 98 14.49 -5.90 -15.02
C LYS A 98 13.91 -6.89 -16.03
N PRO A 99 14.75 -7.72 -16.68
CA PRO A 99 14.27 -8.83 -17.51
C PRO A 99 13.31 -9.74 -16.72
N VAL A 100 12.22 -10.17 -17.35
CA VAL A 100 11.10 -10.89 -16.72
C VAL A 100 11.56 -12.06 -15.85
N ALA A 101 12.42 -12.94 -16.39
CA ALA A 101 12.89 -14.12 -15.65
C ALA A 101 13.68 -13.75 -14.37
N GLN A 102 14.44 -12.65 -14.41
CA GLN A 102 15.18 -12.15 -13.26
C GLN A 102 14.25 -11.51 -12.24
N ALA A 103 13.26 -10.72 -12.71
CA ALA A 103 12.26 -10.11 -11.84
C ALA A 103 11.35 -11.15 -11.18
N GLU A 104 10.97 -12.22 -11.88
CA GLU A 104 10.19 -13.34 -11.32
C GLU A 104 11.01 -14.07 -10.24
N GLU A 105 12.29 -14.38 -10.49
CA GLU A 105 13.17 -14.97 -9.49
C GLU A 105 13.33 -14.05 -8.26
N TRP A 106 13.52 -12.75 -8.48
CA TRP A 106 13.62 -11.75 -7.43
C TRP A 106 12.35 -11.68 -6.58
N ALA A 107 11.18 -11.59 -7.20
CA ALA A 107 9.89 -11.58 -6.52
C ALA A 107 9.71 -12.83 -5.64
N VAL A 108 10.10 -14.02 -6.13
CA VAL A 108 10.07 -15.26 -5.35
C VAL A 108 10.94 -15.17 -4.10
N GLN A 109 12.13 -14.58 -4.17
CA GLN A 109 13.01 -14.41 -3.00
C GLN A 109 12.38 -13.48 -1.96
N ILE A 110 11.87 -12.31 -2.40
CA ILE A 110 11.22 -11.35 -1.50
C ILE A 110 10.00 -11.98 -0.83
N ASN A 111 9.13 -12.62 -1.61
CA ASN A 111 7.92 -13.27 -1.10
C ASN A 111 8.25 -14.40 -0.11
N SER A 112 9.28 -15.21 -0.38
CA SER A 112 9.72 -16.26 0.54
C SER A 112 10.18 -15.69 1.88
N ARG A 113 10.92 -14.58 1.88
CA ARG A 113 11.36 -13.93 3.13
C ARG A 113 10.19 -13.35 3.93
N ALA A 114 9.24 -12.70 3.27
CA ALA A 114 8.03 -12.23 3.92
C ALA A 114 7.23 -13.39 4.55
N ARG A 115 7.09 -14.51 3.81
CA ARG A 115 6.40 -15.71 4.31
C ARG A 115 7.10 -16.32 5.52
N GLU A 116 8.43 -16.44 5.52
CA GLU A 116 9.21 -16.96 6.64
C GLU A 116 8.91 -16.15 7.91
N ILE A 117 9.03 -14.83 7.86
CA ILE A 117 8.72 -13.92 8.98
C ILE A 117 7.27 -14.10 9.46
N CYS A 118 6.31 -14.13 8.53
CA CYS A 118 4.90 -14.26 8.88
C CYS A 118 4.55 -15.65 9.43
N THR A 119 5.24 -16.72 9.02
CA THR A 119 5.01 -18.06 9.54
C THR A 119 5.41 -18.17 11.01
N GLU A 120 6.54 -17.57 11.38
CA GLU A 120 7.03 -17.54 12.76
C GLU A 120 6.13 -16.69 13.68
N HIS A 121 5.45 -15.69 13.15
CA HIS A 121 4.62 -14.72 13.89
C HIS A 121 3.20 -14.63 13.33
N SER A 122 2.61 -15.75 12.95
CA SER A 122 1.40 -15.83 12.11
C SER A 122 0.12 -15.21 12.70
N THR A 123 0.06 -14.99 14.01
CA THR A 123 -1.06 -14.30 14.67
C THR A 123 -0.92 -12.78 14.62
N ARG A 124 0.28 -12.26 14.40
CA ARG A 124 0.60 -10.83 14.47
C ARG A 124 1.02 -10.24 13.11
N LEU A 125 1.68 -11.01 12.26
CA LEU A 125 2.22 -10.55 10.99
C LEU A 125 1.56 -11.29 9.82
N LYS A 126 1.16 -10.54 8.83
CA LYS A 126 0.66 -10.99 7.52
C LYS A 126 1.49 -10.35 6.43
N SER A 127 1.42 -10.83 5.20
CA SER A 127 2.18 -10.23 4.11
C SER A 127 1.40 -10.13 2.82
N LEU A 128 1.69 -9.10 2.05
CA LEU A 128 1.37 -8.99 0.64
C LEU A 128 2.56 -9.52 -0.17
N CYS A 129 2.28 -10.26 -1.22
CA CYS A 129 3.33 -10.61 -2.18
C CYS A 129 3.60 -9.46 -3.14
N GLN A 130 4.75 -9.49 -3.81
CA GLN A 130 5.01 -8.70 -5.01
C GLN A 130 5.13 -9.61 -6.24
N VAL A 131 4.92 -9.04 -7.42
CA VAL A 131 4.87 -9.76 -8.70
C VAL A 131 5.64 -8.99 -9.78
N PRO A 132 6.18 -9.65 -10.82
CA PRO A 132 6.82 -8.99 -11.94
C PRO A 132 5.78 -8.43 -12.93
N LEU A 133 5.15 -7.29 -12.57
CA LEU A 133 3.99 -6.73 -13.28
C LEU A 133 4.29 -6.28 -14.72
N GLN A 134 5.56 -6.19 -15.12
CA GLN A 134 5.98 -5.95 -16.51
C GLN A 134 5.63 -7.09 -17.47
N ASP A 135 5.31 -8.29 -16.95
CA ASP A 135 4.83 -9.44 -17.71
C ASP A 135 3.63 -10.07 -16.99
N ILE A 136 2.48 -10.00 -17.62
CA ILE A 136 1.20 -10.36 -17.00
C ILE A 136 1.12 -11.86 -16.69
N ASP A 137 1.63 -12.72 -17.57
CA ASP A 137 1.62 -14.17 -17.34
C ASP A 137 2.51 -14.54 -16.15
N ALA A 138 3.70 -13.94 -16.06
CA ALA A 138 4.59 -14.13 -14.93
C ALA A 138 3.99 -13.57 -13.62
N ALA A 139 3.33 -12.42 -13.70
CA ALA A 139 2.65 -11.83 -12.56
C ALA A 139 1.52 -12.73 -12.03
N CYS A 140 0.66 -13.25 -12.91
CA CYS A 140 -0.42 -14.18 -12.55
C CYS A 140 0.12 -15.47 -11.92
N ARG A 141 1.16 -16.10 -12.53
CA ARG A 141 1.79 -17.30 -11.96
C ARG A 141 2.37 -17.04 -10.56
N THR A 142 3.06 -15.90 -10.40
CA THR A 142 3.68 -15.52 -9.13
C THR A 142 2.61 -15.27 -8.07
N LEU A 143 1.50 -14.60 -8.43
CA LEU A 143 0.35 -14.36 -7.54
C LEU A 143 -0.27 -15.67 -7.04
N SER A 144 -0.62 -16.59 -7.96
CA SER A 144 -1.26 -17.86 -7.61
C SER A 144 -0.35 -18.73 -6.73
N ARG A 145 0.96 -18.70 -6.98
CA ARG A 145 1.94 -19.34 -6.09
C ARG A 145 1.95 -18.71 -4.70
N ALA A 146 2.03 -17.38 -4.63
CA ALA A 146 2.08 -16.64 -3.38
C ALA A 146 0.81 -16.84 -2.53
N LYS A 147 -0.37 -16.92 -3.14
CA LYS A 147 -1.62 -17.30 -2.48
C LYS A 147 -1.49 -18.67 -1.80
N ASN A 148 -0.99 -19.67 -2.53
CA ASN A 148 -0.79 -21.01 -1.97
C ASN A 148 0.26 -21.03 -0.85
N ASP A 149 1.22 -20.10 -0.88
CA ASP A 149 2.25 -19.90 0.15
C ASP A 149 1.73 -19.10 1.37
N GLY A 150 0.46 -18.62 1.36
CA GLY A 150 -0.21 -18.00 2.50
C GLY A 150 -0.11 -16.48 2.55
N HIS A 151 0.28 -15.81 1.47
CA HIS A 151 0.12 -14.35 1.36
C HIS A 151 -1.36 -13.97 1.26
N ILE A 152 -1.76 -12.86 1.90
CA ILE A 152 -3.16 -12.45 2.01
C ILE A 152 -3.61 -11.44 0.94
N GLY A 153 -2.74 -11.08 0.04
CA GLY A 153 -2.97 -10.13 -1.04
C GLY A 153 -1.68 -9.83 -1.79
N VAL A 154 -1.73 -8.86 -2.67
CA VAL A 154 -0.59 -8.42 -3.50
C VAL A 154 -0.36 -6.92 -3.40
N GLN A 155 0.89 -6.51 -3.33
CA GLN A 155 1.29 -5.11 -3.51
C GLN A 155 1.82 -4.92 -4.93
N ILE A 156 1.33 -3.88 -5.61
CA ILE A 156 1.80 -3.48 -6.94
C ILE A 156 2.19 -2.01 -6.97
N GLY A 157 3.06 -1.66 -7.91
CA GLY A 157 3.34 -0.27 -8.24
C GLY A 157 2.16 0.39 -8.96
N ASN A 158 2.16 1.70 -8.98
CA ASN A 158 1.14 2.52 -9.62
C ASN A 158 1.25 2.59 -11.15
N HIS A 159 2.36 2.15 -11.72
CA HIS A 159 2.60 2.05 -13.16
C HIS A 159 3.77 1.11 -13.47
N VAL A 160 3.92 0.73 -14.72
CA VAL A 160 5.06 -0.03 -15.24
C VAL A 160 5.63 0.70 -16.46
N GLY A 161 6.78 1.34 -16.29
CA GLY A 161 7.32 2.23 -17.33
C GLY A 161 6.31 3.34 -17.66
N LEU A 162 5.86 3.41 -18.90
CA LEU A 162 4.84 4.39 -19.35
C LEU A 162 3.40 3.88 -19.28
N LYS A 163 3.18 2.66 -18.79
CA LYS A 163 1.85 2.06 -18.70
C LYS A 163 1.25 2.35 -17.34
N ASN A 164 0.16 3.12 -17.31
CA ASN A 164 -0.65 3.31 -16.11
C ASN A 164 -1.53 2.09 -15.83
N LEU A 165 -2.33 2.13 -14.77
CA LEU A 165 -3.18 0.99 -14.36
C LEU A 165 -4.31 0.67 -15.35
N ASP A 166 -4.60 1.54 -16.29
CA ASP A 166 -5.56 1.33 -17.39
C ASP A 166 -4.99 0.55 -18.59
N ASP A 167 -3.72 0.14 -18.57
CA ASP A 167 -3.18 -0.79 -19.58
C ASP A 167 -3.97 -2.11 -19.56
N GLU A 168 -4.38 -2.61 -20.73
CA GLU A 168 -5.23 -3.80 -20.85
C GLU A 168 -4.59 -5.06 -20.21
N GLY A 169 -3.26 -5.18 -20.23
CA GLY A 169 -2.57 -6.25 -19.52
C GLY A 169 -2.71 -6.12 -18.01
N ILE A 170 -2.54 -4.90 -17.48
CA ILE A 170 -2.70 -4.65 -16.04
C ILE A 170 -4.15 -4.88 -15.61
N ILE A 171 -5.14 -4.45 -16.42
CA ILE A 171 -6.56 -4.76 -16.18
C ILE A 171 -6.77 -6.29 -16.12
N SER A 172 -6.17 -7.04 -17.03
CA SER A 172 -6.26 -8.52 -17.03
C SER A 172 -5.64 -9.12 -15.76
N PHE A 173 -4.53 -8.57 -15.28
CA PHE A 173 -3.95 -8.97 -13.98
C PHE A 173 -4.90 -8.65 -12.80
N LEU A 174 -5.52 -7.47 -12.78
CA LEU A 174 -6.51 -7.11 -11.74
C LEU A 174 -7.73 -8.03 -11.78
N GLN A 175 -8.19 -8.45 -12.96
CA GLN A 175 -9.24 -9.45 -13.10
C GLN A 175 -8.80 -10.82 -12.55
N HIS A 176 -7.53 -11.20 -12.77
CA HIS A 176 -6.96 -12.41 -12.17
C HIS A 176 -6.89 -12.30 -10.64
N CYS A 177 -6.49 -11.16 -10.08
CA CYS A 177 -6.54 -10.92 -8.63
C CYS A 177 -7.95 -11.11 -8.08
N ALA A 178 -8.99 -10.62 -8.77
CA ALA A 178 -10.38 -10.82 -8.39
C ALA A 178 -10.76 -12.31 -8.39
N SER A 179 -10.38 -13.06 -9.43
CA SER A 179 -10.68 -14.51 -9.53
C SER A 179 -9.97 -15.36 -8.48
N GLU A 180 -8.81 -14.91 -8.03
CA GLU A 180 -8.03 -15.51 -6.95
C GLU A 180 -8.44 -15.02 -5.56
N GLU A 181 -9.38 -14.08 -5.45
CA GLU A 181 -9.76 -13.42 -4.19
C GLU A 181 -8.57 -12.81 -3.44
N MET A 182 -7.60 -12.28 -4.20
CA MET A 182 -6.38 -11.65 -3.68
C MET A 182 -6.55 -10.12 -3.72
N PRO A 183 -6.75 -9.47 -2.56
CA PRO A 183 -6.79 -8.01 -2.47
C PRO A 183 -5.51 -7.36 -2.96
N VAL A 184 -5.64 -6.15 -3.51
CA VAL A 184 -4.53 -5.40 -4.11
C VAL A 184 -4.26 -4.13 -3.31
N LEU A 185 -3.00 -3.89 -2.93
CA LEU A 185 -2.51 -2.59 -2.47
C LEU A 185 -1.68 -1.95 -3.59
N VAL A 186 -2.10 -0.79 -4.07
CA VAL A 186 -1.35 0.02 -5.02
C VAL A 186 -0.48 1.02 -4.26
N HIS A 187 0.83 0.94 -4.48
CA HIS A 187 1.79 1.82 -3.83
C HIS A 187 2.60 2.60 -4.87
N PRO A 188 2.75 3.92 -4.75
CA PRO A 188 3.53 4.73 -5.67
C PRO A 188 5.02 4.36 -5.63
N TRP A 189 5.62 4.34 -6.81
CA TRP A 189 7.05 4.13 -7.04
C TRP A 189 7.47 4.92 -8.29
N ASP A 190 8.77 5.07 -8.55
CA ASP A 190 9.33 5.73 -9.74
C ASP A 190 8.61 7.07 -10.06
N MET A 191 8.88 8.06 -9.21
CA MET A 191 8.14 9.31 -9.14
C MET A 191 8.30 10.16 -10.39
N MET A 192 7.18 10.70 -10.92
CA MET A 192 7.18 11.62 -12.05
C MET A 192 8.07 12.85 -11.83
N SER A 193 8.70 13.31 -12.88
CA SER A 193 9.47 14.59 -12.89
C SER A 193 10.51 14.72 -11.76
N ALA A 194 11.17 13.60 -11.40
CA ALA A 194 12.17 13.56 -10.33
C ALA A 194 13.29 14.58 -10.53
N GLU A 195 13.66 14.84 -11.78
CA GLU A 195 14.68 15.83 -12.19
C GLU A 195 14.34 17.28 -11.81
N ARG A 196 13.05 17.60 -11.61
CA ARG A 196 12.58 18.91 -11.14
C ARG A 196 12.50 18.99 -9.61
N MET A 197 12.66 17.87 -8.93
CA MET A 197 12.44 17.74 -7.48
C MET A 197 13.66 17.15 -6.74
N PRO A 198 14.89 17.67 -6.97
CA PRO A 198 16.12 17.06 -6.42
C PRO A 198 16.36 17.39 -4.93
N ARG A 199 15.53 18.26 -4.32
CA ARG A 199 15.74 18.77 -2.96
C ARG A 199 14.47 18.69 -2.13
N TYR A 200 14.62 18.75 -0.79
CA TYR A 200 13.54 18.90 0.19
C TYR A 200 12.55 17.73 0.17
N MET A 201 12.94 16.55 -0.28
CA MET A 201 12.08 15.39 -0.44
C MET A 201 10.83 15.66 -1.30
N LEU A 202 10.87 16.62 -2.23
CA LEU A 202 9.72 17.01 -3.05
C LEU A 202 9.16 15.85 -3.89
N GLN A 203 9.97 14.87 -4.24
CA GLN A 203 9.47 13.65 -4.89
C GLN A 203 8.43 12.93 -4.01
N TRP A 204 8.67 12.82 -2.70
CA TRP A 204 7.73 12.22 -1.75
C TRP A 204 6.59 13.15 -1.32
N LEU A 205 6.85 14.46 -1.27
CA LEU A 205 5.87 15.44 -0.82
C LEU A 205 4.91 15.91 -1.92
N VAL A 206 5.32 15.83 -3.19
CA VAL A 206 4.55 16.34 -4.33
C VAL A 206 4.26 15.24 -5.35
N ALA A 207 5.31 14.57 -5.87
CA ALA A 207 5.12 13.60 -6.93
C ALA A 207 4.40 12.34 -6.42
N MET A 208 4.73 11.82 -5.26
CA MET A 208 4.11 10.62 -4.70
C MET A 208 2.58 10.73 -4.58
N PRO A 209 2.00 11.78 -3.97
CA PRO A 209 0.55 11.96 -3.97
C PRO A 209 -0.05 12.14 -5.37
N ALA A 210 0.69 12.79 -6.29
CA ALA A 210 0.24 12.97 -7.66
C ALA A 210 0.24 11.64 -8.45
N GLU A 211 1.24 10.79 -8.26
CA GLU A 211 1.30 9.44 -8.82
C GLU A 211 0.11 8.59 -8.36
N THR A 212 -0.21 8.60 -7.06
CA THR A 212 -1.36 7.85 -6.55
C THR A 212 -2.67 8.38 -7.14
N GLN A 213 -2.84 9.70 -7.23
CA GLN A 213 -4.01 10.29 -7.88
C GLN A 213 -4.10 9.89 -9.36
N LEU A 214 -2.98 9.91 -10.11
CA LEU A 214 -2.96 9.47 -11.50
C LEU A 214 -3.42 8.02 -11.63
N SER A 215 -2.99 7.15 -10.72
CA SER A 215 -3.39 5.73 -10.71
C SER A 215 -4.89 5.56 -10.51
N VAL A 216 -5.49 6.27 -9.55
CA VAL A 216 -6.94 6.25 -9.32
C VAL A 216 -7.68 6.76 -10.56
N LEU A 217 -7.25 7.89 -11.12
CA LEU A 217 -7.91 8.51 -12.25
C LEU A 217 -7.74 7.71 -13.55
N SER A 218 -6.62 7.01 -13.75
CA SER A 218 -6.44 6.13 -14.90
C SER A 218 -7.49 5.01 -14.91
N LEU A 219 -7.81 4.40 -13.76
CA LEU A 219 -8.85 3.38 -13.66
C LEU A 219 -10.28 3.94 -13.82
N ILE A 220 -10.54 5.14 -13.29
CA ILE A 220 -11.87 5.76 -13.39
C ILE A 220 -12.12 6.23 -14.82
N LEU A 221 -11.25 7.08 -15.36
CA LEU A 221 -11.53 7.80 -16.60
C LEU A 221 -11.40 6.95 -17.85
N SER A 222 -10.67 5.84 -17.80
CA SER A 222 -10.58 4.86 -18.91
C SER A 222 -11.74 3.86 -18.95
N GLY A 223 -12.67 3.91 -17.98
CA GLY A 223 -13.71 2.89 -17.84
C GLY A 223 -13.18 1.51 -17.39
N ALA A 224 -11.96 1.44 -16.84
CA ALA A 224 -11.39 0.17 -16.37
C ALA A 224 -12.24 -0.47 -15.26
N PHE A 225 -12.87 0.31 -14.39
CA PHE A 225 -13.78 -0.21 -13.37
C PHE A 225 -15.03 -0.87 -13.92
N GLU A 226 -15.43 -0.61 -15.17
CA GLU A 226 -16.50 -1.35 -15.84
C GLU A 226 -16.05 -2.75 -16.27
N LYS A 227 -14.75 -2.94 -16.50
CA LYS A 227 -14.14 -4.21 -16.90
C LYS A 227 -13.68 -5.06 -15.70
N ILE A 228 -13.33 -4.42 -14.60
CA ILE A 228 -12.82 -5.08 -13.39
C ILE A 228 -14.01 -5.55 -12.54
N PRO A 229 -14.06 -6.83 -12.09
CA PRO A 229 -15.13 -7.32 -11.24
C PRO A 229 -15.30 -6.48 -9.96
N THR A 230 -16.54 -6.23 -9.56
CA THR A 230 -16.86 -5.50 -8.32
C THR A 230 -16.39 -6.23 -7.04
N THR A 231 -16.08 -7.51 -7.17
CA THR A 231 -15.51 -8.33 -6.09
C THR A 231 -14.05 -8.04 -5.81
N LEU A 232 -13.33 -7.36 -6.74
CA LEU A 232 -11.95 -6.97 -6.50
C LEU A 232 -11.89 -5.94 -5.37
N LYS A 233 -11.13 -6.25 -4.34
CA LYS A 233 -10.77 -5.31 -3.28
C LYS A 233 -9.42 -4.68 -3.63
N ILE A 234 -9.43 -3.39 -3.97
CA ILE A 234 -8.24 -2.62 -4.32
C ILE A 234 -8.11 -1.43 -3.37
N CYS A 235 -6.93 -1.20 -2.82
CA CYS A 235 -6.60 -0.10 -1.91
C CYS A 235 -5.46 0.74 -2.48
N PHE A 236 -5.56 2.06 -2.37
CA PHE A 236 -4.48 2.98 -2.75
C PHE A 236 -3.83 3.55 -1.50
N ALA A 237 -2.50 3.54 -1.48
CA ALA A 237 -1.70 4.06 -0.39
C ALA A 237 -1.84 5.59 -0.22
N HIS A 238 -1.45 6.09 0.96
CA HIS A 238 -1.38 7.53 1.30
C HIS A 238 -2.71 8.27 1.07
N GLY A 239 -3.82 7.68 1.56
CA GLY A 239 -5.15 8.26 1.43
C GLY A 239 -5.63 8.45 -0.02
N GLY A 240 -5.09 7.66 -0.97
CA GLY A 240 -5.38 7.87 -2.39
C GLY A 240 -4.68 9.11 -2.97
N GLY A 241 -3.61 9.58 -2.31
CA GLY A 241 -2.84 10.75 -2.72
C GLY A 241 -3.66 12.04 -2.65
N SER A 242 -3.71 12.77 -3.76
CA SER A 242 -4.46 14.04 -3.84
C SER A 242 -5.92 13.85 -4.28
N PHE A 243 -6.40 12.61 -4.49
CA PHE A 243 -7.68 12.31 -5.11
C PHE A 243 -8.86 12.95 -4.37
N ALA A 244 -8.97 12.73 -3.07
CA ALA A 244 -10.12 13.22 -2.29
C ALA A 244 -10.24 14.75 -2.34
N PHE A 245 -9.13 15.48 -2.25
CA PHE A 245 -9.13 16.95 -2.34
C PHE A 245 -9.49 17.45 -3.75
N LEU A 246 -9.06 16.74 -4.80
CA LEU A 246 -9.22 17.17 -6.19
C LEU A 246 -10.43 16.55 -6.90
N LEU A 247 -11.22 15.70 -6.23
CA LEU A 247 -12.40 15.05 -6.84
C LEU A 247 -13.35 16.07 -7.47
N GLY A 248 -13.64 17.19 -6.80
CA GLY A 248 -14.48 18.24 -7.34
C GLY A 248 -13.97 18.87 -8.64
N ARG A 249 -12.63 18.92 -8.84
CA ARG A 249 -12.02 19.36 -10.09
C ARG A 249 -12.27 18.35 -11.20
N VAL A 250 -12.18 17.06 -10.90
CA VAL A 250 -12.38 15.98 -11.86
C VAL A 250 -13.86 15.91 -12.27
N GLU A 251 -14.78 16.01 -11.29
CA GLU A 251 -16.23 16.13 -11.52
C GLU A 251 -16.57 17.28 -12.46
N ASN A 252 -16.05 18.48 -12.17
CA ASN A 252 -16.28 19.64 -13.00
C ASN A 252 -15.78 19.42 -14.44
N ALA A 253 -14.63 18.76 -14.60
CA ALA A 253 -14.09 18.44 -15.93
C ALA A 253 -14.98 17.41 -16.65
N TRP A 254 -15.48 16.37 -15.96
CA TRP A 254 -16.37 15.36 -16.53
C TRP A 254 -17.68 15.98 -17.04
N HIS A 255 -18.26 16.92 -16.30
CA HIS A 255 -19.49 17.60 -16.71
C HIS A 255 -19.31 18.55 -17.90
N HIS A 256 -18.13 19.15 -18.12
CA HIS A 256 -17.93 20.22 -19.07
C HIS A 256 -16.98 19.88 -20.24
N ARG A 257 -16.38 18.69 -20.25
CA ARG A 257 -15.39 18.30 -21.27
C ARG A 257 -15.65 16.87 -21.75
N ASP A 258 -16.15 16.74 -22.97
CA ASP A 258 -16.50 15.44 -23.56
C ASP A 258 -15.34 14.44 -23.53
N ILE A 259 -14.11 14.89 -23.77
CA ILE A 259 -12.91 14.04 -23.72
C ILE A 259 -12.68 13.38 -22.34
N VAL A 260 -13.18 13.95 -21.25
CA VAL A 260 -13.01 13.38 -19.89
C VAL A 260 -14.02 12.27 -19.64
N ARG A 261 -15.16 12.27 -20.31
CA ARG A 261 -16.22 11.26 -20.16
C ARG A 261 -16.30 10.28 -21.34
N GLU A 262 -15.36 10.33 -22.27
CA GLU A 262 -15.37 9.50 -23.46
C GLU A 262 -15.49 8.01 -23.13
N ASP A 263 -14.70 7.53 -22.16
CA ASP A 263 -14.66 6.15 -21.69
C ASP A 263 -15.19 5.99 -20.25
N CYS A 264 -15.61 7.07 -19.59
CA CYS A 264 -16.10 7.11 -18.22
C CYS A 264 -17.61 7.40 -18.20
N PRO A 265 -18.47 6.37 -18.17
CA PRO A 265 -19.92 6.55 -18.35
C PRO A 265 -20.60 7.26 -17.18
N GLU A 266 -20.08 7.11 -15.97
CA GLU A 266 -20.63 7.70 -14.75
C GLU A 266 -19.71 8.80 -14.20
N PRO A 267 -20.23 9.77 -13.45
CA PRO A 267 -19.38 10.79 -12.79
C PRO A 267 -18.30 10.14 -11.91
N PRO A 268 -17.09 10.70 -11.83
CA PRO A 268 -15.97 10.11 -11.06
C PRO A 268 -16.29 9.78 -9.61
N SER A 269 -17.16 10.54 -8.94
CA SER A 269 -17.62 10.27 -7.58
C SER A 269 -18.42 8.96 -7.44
N HIS A 270 -19.02 8.49 -8.53
CA HIS A 270 -19.74 7.20 -8.57
C HIS A 270 -18.80 6.02 -8.26
N TYR A 271 -17.51 6.16 -8.54
CA TYR A 271 -16.54 5.09 -8.39
C TYR A 271 -15.83 5.06 -7.02
N THR A 272 -16.15 5.96 -6.09
CA THR A 272 -15.52 6.00 -4.77
C THR A 272 -15.79 4.76 -3.93
N ASP A 273 -16.85 4.00 -4.22
CA ASP A 273 -17.14 2.72 -3.58
C ASP A 273 -16.41 1.53 -4.22
N ARG A 274 -15.69 1.73 -5.34
CA ARG A 274 -14.95 0.68 -6.05
C ARG A 274 -13.57 0.41 -5.51
N PHE A 275 -13.06 1.27 -4.62
CA PHE A 275 -11.73 1.12 -4.02
C PHE A 275 -11.69 1.62 -2.59
N TYR A 276 -10.61 1.29 -1.93
CA TYR A 276 -10.26 1.66 -0.56
C TYR A 276 -9.03 2.56 -0.57
N VAL A 277 -8.79 3.23 0.54
CA VAL A 277 -7.58 4.01 0.79
C VAL A 277 -7.08 3.76 2.22
N ASP A 278 -5.83 4.01 2.47
CA ASP A 278 -5.31 4.01 3.83
C ASP A 278 -5.44 5.38 4.52
N SER A 279 -5.11 5.44 5.80
CA SER A 279 -5.22 6.64 6.64
C SER A 279 -3.93 7.45 6.74
N ALA A 280 -2.92 7.20 5.90
CA ALA A 280 -1.63 7.89 5.96
C ALA A 280 -1.73 9.33 5.41
N VAL A 281 -2.49 10.18 6.08
CA VAL A 281 -2.73 11.59 5.72
C VAL A 281 -2.25 12.58 6.79
N PHE A 282 -1.84 12.11 7.97
CA PHE A 282 -1.11 12.80 9.05
C PHE A 282 -1.77 14.05 9.66
N ASP A 283 -3.03 14.34 9.30
CA ASP A 283 -3.79 15.49 9.80
C ASP A 283 -5.26 15.15 9.99
N GLU A 284 -5.88 15.63 11.10
CA GLU A 284 -7.26 15.30 11.45
C GLU A 284 -8.28 15.85 10.43
N GLN A 285 -8.06 17.05 9.89
CA GLN A 285 -8.95 17.63 8.88
C GLN A 285 -8.81 16.90 7.54
N ALA A 286 -7.60 16.47 7.19
CA ALA A 286 -7.37 15.64 6.00
C ALA A 286 -8.05 14.28 6.15
N LEU A 287 -7.97 13.63 7.32
CA LEU A 287 -8.69 12.38 7.60
C LEU A 287 -10.21 12.57 7.52
N LYS A 288 -10.74 13.70 8.03
CA LYS A 288 -12.17 14.02 7.95
C LYS A 288 -12.64 14.24 6.52
N LEU A 289 -11.84 14.96 5.70
CA LEU A 289 -12.12 15.10 4.27
C LEU A 289 -12.11 13.73 3.58
N LEU A 290 -11.09 12.92 3.86
CA LEU A 290 -10.93 11.59 3.26
C LEU A 290 -12.13 10.69 3.55
N THR A 291 -12.53 10.56 4.81
CA THR A 291 -13.70 9.75 5.22
C THR A 291 -15.02 10.34 4.68
N GLY A 292 -15.09 11.66 4.53
CA GLY A 292 -16.25 12.33 3.93
C GLY A 292 -16.43 12.06 2.43
N VAL A 293 -15.32 11.86 1.72
CA VAL A 293 -15.32 11.57 0.27
C VAL A 293 -15.48 10.08 -0.01
N MET A 294 -14.71 9.25 0.70
CA MET A 294 -14.64 7.81 0.45
C MET A 294 -15.74 7.01 1.17
N GLY A 295 -16.31 7.57 2.23
CA GLY A 295 -17.09 6.80 3.20
C GLY A 295 -16.18 6.11 4.23
N GLU A 296 -16.72 5.95 5.44
CA GLU A 296 -15.98 5.38 6.58
C GLU A 296 -15.62 3.91 6.42
N GLU A 297 -16.32 3.20 5.54
CA GLU A 297 -16.11 1.78 5.23
C GLU A 297 -14.96 1.55 4.24
N ARG A 298 -14.43 2.62 3.64
CA ARG A 298 -13.41 2.57 2.58
C ARG A 298 -12.04 3.10 3.02
N VAL A 299 -11.90 3.46 4.30
CA VAL A 299 -10.63 3.94 4.86
C VAL A 299 -10.14 2.94 5.90
N MET A 300 -8.87 2.57 5.83
CA MET A 300 -8.23 1.60 6.73
C MET A 300 -6.98 2.20 7.35
N LEU A 301 -6.64 1.82 8.58
CA LEU A 301 -5.37 2.20 9.19
C LEU A 301 -4.21 1.71 8.33
N GLY A 302 -3.39 2.65 7.85
CA GLY A 302 -2.11 2.40 7.21
C GLY A 302 -1.11 3.44 7.66
N SER A 303 0.04 2.99 8.14
CA SER A 303 1.00 3.85 8.84
C SER A 303 2.19 4.29 8.01
N ASP A 304 2.50 3.59 6.92
CA ASP A 304 3.77 3.71 6.16
C ASP A 304 5.01 3.43 7.03
N TYR A 305 4.80 2.68 8.14
CA TYR A 305 5.85 2.23 9.05
C TYR A 305 6.84 1.28 8.34
N PRO A 306 8.15 1.30 8.62
CA PRO A 306 8.83 2.08 9.66
C PRO A 306 9.57 3.32 9.12
N PHE A 307 9.12 3.91 8.05
CA PHE A 307 9.81 5.05 7.45
C PHE A 307 9.55 6.36 8.20
N PRO A 308 10.52 7.32 8.19
CA PRO A 308 10.37 8.60 8.90
C PRO A 308 9.20 9.47 8.42
N LEU A 309 8.70 9.25 7.18
CA LEU A 309 7.50 9.92 6.67
C LEU A 309 6.20 9.24 7.13
N GLY A 310 6.28 8.04 7.68
CA GLY A 310 5.13 7.32 8.22
C GLY A 310 4.66 7.87 9.56
N GLU A 311 3.54 7.33 10.05
CA GLU A 311 2.98 7.68 11.36
C GLU A 311 3.91 7.16 12.47
N GLN A 312 4.39 8.05 13.34
CA GLN A 312 5.41 7.72 14.35
C GLN A 312 4.84 7.01 15.59
N GLU A 313 3.55 7.21 15.87
CA GLU A 313 2.76 6.48 16.88
C GLU A 313 1.57 5.88 16.12
N ILE A 314 1.68 4.64 15.69
CA ILE A 314 0.75 4.01 14.75
C ILE A 314 -0.70 4.05 15.28
N GLY A 315 -1.61 4.59 14.47
CA GLY A 315 -3.04 4.71 14.77
C GLY A 315 -3.40 5.87 15.71
N LYS A 316 -2.45 6.70 16.10
CA LYS A 316 -2.71 7.86 16.97
C LYS A 316 -3.66 8.85 16.33
N LEU A 317 -3.45 9.18 15.05
CA LEU A 317 -4.32 10.09 14.30
C LEU A 317 -5.80 9.69 14.42
N ILE A 318 -6.10 8.42 14.21
CA ILE A 318 -7.47 7.91 14.30
C ILE A 318 -7.96 7.91 15.76
N ARG A 319 -7.17 7.39 16.70
CA ARG A 319 -7.56 7.26 18.12
C ARG A 319 -7.86 8.60 18.76
N GLU A 320 -7.06 9.62 18.49
CA GLU A 320 -7.19 10.96 19.08
C GLU A 320 -8.13 11.88 18.32
N SER A 321 -8.59 11.52 17.13
CA SER A 321 -9.51 12.33 16.34
C SER A 321 -10.77 12.68 17.15
N CYS A 322 -11.09 13.96 17.19
CA CYS A 322 -12.34 14.48 17.77
C CYS A 322 -13.47 14.57 16.73
N LEU A 323 -13.16 14.33 15.46
CA LEU A 323 -14.08 14.48 14.33
C LEU A 323 -14.77 13.17 13.93
N HIS A 324 -14.36 12.03 14.56
CA HIS A 324 -14.92 10.70 14.30
C HIS A 324 -15.51 10.10 15.58
N SER A 325 -16.65 9.41 15.44
CA SER A 325 -17.25 8.65 16.54
C SER A 325 -16.39 7.42 16.90
N ASP A 326 -16.60 6.85 18.07
CA ASP A 326 -15.88 5.64 18.47
C ASP A 326 -16.18 4.44 17.56
N GLU A 327 -17.38 4.36 16.99
CA GLU A 327 -17.76 3.34 16.01
C GLU A 327 -16.97 3.50 14.70
N HIS A 328 -16.86 4.74 14.20
CA HIS A 328 -16.07 5.03 13.00
C HIS A 328 -14.58 4.74 13.23
N LYS A 329 -14.04 5.11 14.38
CA LYS A 329 -12.66 4.78 14.74
C LYS A 329 -12.41 3.27 14.77
N ALA A 330 -13.36 2.49 15.28
CA ALA A 330 -13.26 1.03 15.28
C ALA A 330 -13.20 0.45 13.86
N ARG A 331 -14.01 1.01 12.92
CA ARG A 331 -13.94 0.63 11.52
C ARG A 331 -12.58 0.96 10.91
N LEU A 332 -12.11 2.19 11.07
CA LEU A 332 -10.84 2.64 10.51
C LEU A 332 -9.64 1.88 11.10
N LEU A 333 -9.67 1.60 12.41
CA LEU A 333 -8.57 0.92 13.10
C LEU A 333 -8.46 -0.56 12.77
N GLY A 334 -9.57 -1.23 12.38
CA GLY A 334 -9.44 -2.66 12.15
C GLY A 334 -10.58 -3.34 11.40
N LEU A 335 -11.85 -3.01 11.67
CA LEU A 335 -12.97 -3.77 11.09
C LEU A 335 -12.96 -3.75 9.56
N ASN A 336 -12.66 -2.60 8.94
CA ASN A 336 -12.56 -2.51 7.48
C ASN A 336 -11.41 -3.36 6.93
N ALA A 337 -10.27 -3.42 7.63
CA ALA A 337 -9.13 -4.23 7.22
C ALA A 337 -9.39 -5.74 7.37
N LEU A 338 -10.08 -6.15 8.44
CA LEU A 338 -10.51 -7.55 8.62
C LEU A 338 -11.43 -7.98 7.48
N GLU A 339 -12.41 -7.14 7.11
CA GLU A 339 -13.30 -7.38 5.97
C GLU A 339 -12.53 -7.36 4.63
N PHE A 340 -11.60 -6.43 4.44
CA PHE A 340 -10.81 -6.29 3.22
C PHE A 340 -9.95 -7.54 2.95
N PHE A 341 -9.29 -8.07 3.96
CA PHE A 341 -8.39 -9.23 3.84
C PHE A 341 -9.04 -10.57 4.20
N ASN A 342 -10.33 -10.61 4.54
CA ASN A 342 -11.03 -11.81 5.01
C ASN A 342 -10.30 -12.46 6.21
N LEU A 343 -9.90 -11.65 7.20
CA LEU A 343 -9.17 -12.08 8.42
C LEU A 343 -10.10 -12.30 9.63
N ALA A 344 -11.36 -12.59 9.44
CA ALA A 344 -12.34 -12.81 10.50
C ALA A 344 -12.13 -14.13 11.25
#